data_e970097d612919602a172d204f36af66
#
_entry.id   e970097d612919602a172d204f36af66
#
_cell.length_a   1.000
_cell.length_b   1.000
_cell.length_c   1.000
_cell.angle_alpha   90.00
_cell.angle_beta   90.00
_cell.angle_gamma   90.00
#
_symmetry.space_group_name_H-M   'P 1'
#
loop_
_entity.id
_entity.type
_entity.pdbx_description
1 polymer ?
#
loop_
_entity_poly.entity_id
_entity_poly.type
_entity_poly.pdbx_seq_one_letter_code
_entity_poly.pdbx_strand_id
1 'polypeptide(L)'
;VKEFQIRNEKVVIWAHFIETIKLIEKQFKLNGFKCKKIIGETPSERSTVSEEETREKIRNEFVSCDSGLDILLANPAACAESISLHKTCYNAIYYDLSYNGAQYLQSLDRIHRVGGSEEQESYYHFLHYENTIEPDILSNLESKKHKMLNIIETNYNICSLDMFEENDDD
;
A
#
# COMPACT_ATOMS: atom_id res chain seq x y z
N VAL A 1 15.99 0.41 -4.41
CA VAL A 1 15.72 -1.04 -4.25
C VAL A 1 16.96 -1.80 -3.77
N LYS A 2 18.13 -1.60 -4.37
CA LYS A 2 19.38 -2.25 -3.92
C LYS A 2 19.70 -2.00 -2.45
N GLU A 3 19.45 -0.80 -1.95
CA GLU A 3 19.66 -0.46 -0.53
C GLU A 3 18.75 -1.26 0.40
N PHE A 4 17.50 -1.48 0.05
CA PHE A 4 16.59 -2.32 0.83
C PHE A 4 17.05 -3.77 0.87
N GLN A 5 17.53 -4.30 -0.26
CA GLN A 5 18.11 -5.65 -0.31
C GLN A 5 19.33 -5.79 0.61
N ILE A 6 20.25 -4.81 0.60
CA ILE A 6 21.43 -4.80 1.48
C ILE A 6 21.03 -4.82 2.95
N ARG A 7 19.93 -4.14 3.30
CA ARG A 7 19.39 -4.08 4.67
C ARG A 7 18.49 -5.26 5.01
N ASN A 8 18.21 -6.16 4.06
CA ASN A 8 17.24 -7.26 4.18
C ASN A 8 15.83 -6.75 4.51
N GLU A 9 15.47 -5.62 3.93
CA GLU A 9 14.15 -4.96 4.11
C GLU A 9 13.26 -5.23 2.92
N LYS A 10 11.98 -5.45 3.18
CA LYS A 10 10.95 -5.59 2.14
C LYS A 10 10.45 -4.24 1.68
N VAL A 11 10.08 -4.16 0.40
CA VAL A 11 9.54 -2.95 -0.22
C VAL A 11 8.36 -3.26 -1.13
N VAL A 12 7.28 -2.49 -0.99
CA VAL A 12 6.19 -2.46 -1.96
C VAL A 12 6.36 -1.28 -2.89
N ILE A 13 6.20 -1.52 -4.19
CA ILE A 13 6.26 -0.48 -5.23
C ILE A 13 4.87 -0.32 -5.83
N TRP A 14 4.28 0.84 -5.61
CA TRP A 14 2.98 1.21 -6.13
C TRP A 14 3.10 1.85 -7.51
N ALA A 15 2.37 1.34 -8.48
CA ALA A 15 2.22 1.97 -9.80
C ALA A 15 0.78 1.81 -10.32
N HIS A 16 0.26 2.84 -10.95
CA HIS A 16 -1.11 2.87 -11.47
C HIS A 16 -1.22 2.20 -12.84
N PHE A 17 -0.21 2.34 -13.67
CA PHE A 17 -0.24 1.80 -15.02
C PHE A 17 0.28 0.37 -15.06
N ILE A 18 -0.56 -0.56 -15.52
CA ILE A 18 -0.23 -2.00 -15.58
C ILE A 18 1.00 -2.26 -16.45
N GLU A 19 1.13 -1.55 -17.57
CA GLU A 19 2.29 -1.71 -18.45
C GLU A 19 3.59 -1.24 -17.78
N THR A 20 3.53 -0.20 -16.95
CA THR A 20 4.66 0.23 -16.12
C THR A 20 5.07 -0.87 -15.13
N ILE A 21 4.09 -1.50 -14.46
CA ILE A 21 4.36 -2.62 -13.55
C ILE A 21 5.05 -3.78 -14.28
N LYS A 22 4.55 -4.16 -15.47
CA LYS A 22 5.14 -5.23 -16.30
C LYS A 22 6.57 -4.88 -16.73
N LEU A 23 6.81 -3.61 -17.08
CA LEU A 23 8.14 -3.13 -17.48
C LEU A 23 9.14 -3.16 -16.31
N ILE A 24 8.73 -2.67 -15.14
CA ILE A 24 9.54 -2.70 -13.93
C ILE A 24 9.86 -4.17 -13.54
N GLU A 25 8.86 -5.05 -13.56
CA GLU A 25 9.05 -6.48 -13.28
C GLU A 25 10.11 -7.09 -14.21
N LYS A 26 10.00 -6.83 -15.51
CA LYS A 26 10.95 -7.30 -16.51
C LYS A 26 12.37 -6.81 -16.21
N GLN A 27 12.52 -5.51 -15.91
CA GLN A 27 13.82 -4.92 -15.59
C GLN A 27 14.41 -5.47 -14.30
N PHE A 28 13.60 -5.69 -13.28
CA PHE A 28 14.07 -6.28 -12.02
C PHE A 28 14.52 -7.71 -12.21
N LYS A 29 13.77 -8.53 -12.91
CA LYS A 29 14.15 -9.92 -13.22
C LYS A 29 15.46 -10.00 -14.03
N LEU A 30 15.65 -9.12 -15.03
CA LEU A 30 16.88 -9.03 -15.81
C LEU A 30 18.09 -8.65 -14.95
N ASN A 31 17.89 -7.89 -13.89
CA ASN A 31 18.94 -7.49 -12.94
C ASN A 31 19.07 -8.44 -11.73
N GLY A 32 18.43 -9.62 -11.78
CA GLY A 32 18.56 -10.65 -10.75
C GLY A 32 17.73 -10.42 -9.48
N PHE A 33 16.79 -9.46 -9.49
CA PHE A 33 15.90 -9.23 -8.36
C PHE A 33 14.72 -10.21 -8.38
N LYS A 34 14.42 -10.81 -7.24
CA LYS A 34 13.21 -11.59 -7.05
C LYS A 34 12.07 -10.67 -6.73
N CYS A 35 11.11 -10.57 -7.63
CA CYS A 35 9.90 -9.73 -7.46
C CYS A 35 8.66 -10.45 -7.97
N LYS A 36 7.53 -10.13 -7.40
CA LYS A 36 6.19 -10.54 -7.88
C LYS A 36 5.29 -9.31 -8.01
N LYS A 37 4.20 -9.48 -8.78
CA LYS A 37 3.24 -8.39 -9.00
C LYS A 37 1.82 -8.79 -8.61
N ILE A 38 1.05 -7.80 -8.16
CA ILE A 38 -0.39 -7.91 -7.93
C ILE A 38 -1.09 -6.80 -8.73
N ILE A 39 -1.82 -7.22 -9.74
CA ILE A 39 -2.59 -6.35 -10.65
C ILE A 39 -4.04 -6.84 -10.75
N GLY A 40 -4.90 -6.12 -11.48
CA GLY A 40 -6.30 -6.49 -11.64
C GLY A 40 -6.51 -7.89 -12.20
N GLU A 41 -5.63 -8.33 -13.11
CA GLU A 41 -5.65 -9.66 -13.74
C GLU A 41 -5.18 -10.79 -12.78
N THR A 42 -4.53 -10.46 -11.65
CA THR A 42 -4.08 -11.48 -10.68
C THR A 42 -5.30 -12.10 -9.99
N PRO A 43 -5.49 -13.45 -10.09
CA PRO A 43 -6.65 -14.11 -9.52
C PRO A 43 -6.79 -13.91 -8.01
N SER A 44 -8.03 -13.80 -7.54
CA SER A 44 -8.36 -13.86 -6.11
C SER A 44 -8.44 -15.32 -5.65
N GLU A 45 -8.46 -15.55 -4.31
CA GLU A 45 -8.52 -16.89 -3.70
C GLU A 45 -9.63 -17.82 -4.21
N ARG A 46 -10.72 -17.24 -4.71
CA ARG A 46 -11.90 -18.01 -5.19
C ARG A 46 -11.70 -18.61 -6.58
N SER A 47 -10.56 -18.42 -7.20
CA SER A 47 -10.23 -19.09 -8.45
C SER A 47 -10.01 -20.58 -8.20
N THR A 48 -10.84 -21.43 -8.78
CA THR A 48 -10.81 -22.89 -8.65
C THR A 48 -9.65 -23.55 -9.39
N VAL A 49 -8.78 -22.78 -10.02
CA VAL A 49 -7.61 -23.27 -10.77
C VAL A 49 -6.43 -23.37 -9.83
N SER A 50 -6.09 -24.57 -9.40
CA SER A 50 -5.15 -24.89 -8.32
C SER A 50 -3.68 -24.54 -8.58
N GLU A 51 -3.29 -24.17 -9.79
CA GLU A 51 -1.89 -23.89 -10.18
C GLU A 51 -1.57 -22.41 -10.37
N GLU A 52 -2.57 -21.52 -10.44
CA GLU A 52 -2.34 -20.09 -10.64
C GLU A 52 -1.87 -19.39 -9.38
N GLU A 53 -0.96 -18.44 -9.55
CA GLU A 53 -0.52 -17.54 -8.46
C GLU A 53 -1.67 -16.59 -8.09
N THR A 54 -2.33 -16.86 -6.98
CA THR A 54 -3.37 -15.97 -6.44
C THR A 54 -2.76 -14.81 -5.66
N ARG A 55 -3.53 -13.71 -5.50
CA ARG A 55 -3.12 -12.55 -4.70
C ARG A 55 -2.70 -12.95 -3.30
N GLU A 56 -3.40 -13.89 -2.69
CA GLU A 56 -3.10 -14.37 -1.35
C GLU A 56 -1.82 -15.20 -1.30
N LYS A 57 -1.59 -16.09 -2.25
CA LYS A 57 -0.33 -16.85 -2.33
C LYS A 57 0.87 -15.90 -2.47
N ILE A 58 0.78 -14.89 -3.35
CA ILE A 58 1.81 -13.87 -3.52
C ILE A 58 2.02 -13.08 -2.23
N ARG A 59 0.93 -12.63 -1.60
CA ARG A 59 1.00 -11.91 -0.32
C ARG A 59 1.64 -12.76 0.77
N ASN A 60 1.23 -14.03 0.93
CA ASN A 60 1.76 -14.92 1.95
C ASN A 60 3.26 -15.21 1.73
N GLU A 61 3.68 -15.40 0.49
CA GLU A 61 5.11 -15.51 0.15
C GLU A 61 5.85 -14.21 0.48
N PHE A 62 5.30 -13.06 0.12
CA PHE A 62 5.94 -11.77 0.40
C PHE A 62 6.08 -11.49 1.90
N VAL A 63 5.09 -11.80 2.74
CA VAL A 63 5.17 -11.57 4.18
C VAL A 63 5.99 -12.63 4.92
N SER A 64 6.34 -13.75 4.29
CA SER A 64 7.23 -14.76 4.87
C SER A 64 8.67 -14.26 4.89
N CYS A 65 9.35 -14.38 6.05
CA CYS A 65 10.74 -13.93 6.19
C CYS A 65 11.71 -14.75 5.35
N ASP A 66 11.43 -16.04 5.15
CA ASP A 66 12.35 -16.98 4.50
C ASP A 66 12.13 -17.15 2.99
N SER A 67 11.20 -16.43 2.42
CA SER A 67 10.83 -16.59 1.01
C SER A 67 11.86 -16.03 0.03
N GLY A 68 12.68 -15.09 0.47
CA GLY A 68 13.58 -14.31 -0.38
C GLY A 68 12.82 -13.44 -1.40
N LEU A 69 11.51 -13.25 -1.22
CA LEU A 69 10.70 -12.33 -2.00
C LEU A 69 10.62 -11.00 -1.25
N ASP A 70 11.45 -10.04 -1.65
CA ASP A 70 11.60 -8.77 -0.94
C ASP A 70 10.95 -7.58 -1.68
N ILE A 71 10.55 -7.79 -2.93
CA ILE A 71 9.96 -6.75 -3.78
C ILE A 71 8.58 -7.17 -4.24
N LEU A 72 7.56 -6.36 -3.89
CA LEU A 72 6.20 -6.49 -4.38
C LEU A 72 5.85 -5.31 -5.27
N LEU A 73 5.47 -5.59 -6.51
CA LEU A 73 4.94 -4.59 -7.44
C LEU A 73 3.40 -4.63 -7.37
N ALA A 74 2.75 -3.52 -7.10
CA ALA A 74 1.32 -3.54 -6.85
C ALA A 74 0.59 -2.36 -7.49
N ASN A 75 -0.59 -2.67 -8.05
CA ASN A 75 -1.53 -1.64 -8.47
C ASN A 75 -2.45 -1.29 -7.29
N PRO A 76 -2.57 -0.01 -6.88
CA PRO A 76 -3.42 0.38 -5.75
C PRO A 76 -4.88 -0.07 -5.89
N ALA A 77 -5.45 -0.01 -7.10
CA ALA A 77 -6.82 -0.44 -7.35
C ALA A 77 -7.02 -1.96 -7.16
N ALA A 78 -6.01 -2.77 -7.51
CA ALA A 78 -6.07 -4.22 -7.36
C ALA A 78 -5.88 -4.68 -5.91
N CYS A 79 -5.24 -3.85 -5.09
CA CYS A 79 -4.89 -4.14 -3.70
C CYS A 79 -5.90 -3.56 -2.70
N ALA A 80 -6.99 -2.92 -3.18
CA ALA A 80 -7.96 -2.23 -2.33
C ALA A 80 -8.63 -3.12 -1.29
N GLU A 81 -8.78 -4.43 -1.55
CA GLU A 81 -9.70 -5.25 -0.76
C GLU A 81 -9.06 -6.19 0.27
N SER A 82 -7.76 -6.55 0.21
CA SER A 82 -7.32 -7.65 1.10
C SER A 82 -5.83 -7.78 1.43
N ILE A 83 -4.97 -6.86 1.03
CA ILE A 83 -3.53 -7.04 1.24
C ILE A 83 -3.07 -6.26 2.45
N SER A 84 -2.68 -6.96 3.50
CA SER A 84 -2.06 -6.39 4.70
C SER A 84 -0.58 -6.76 4.72
N LEU A 85 0.30 -5.75 4.74
CA LEU A 85 1.76 -5.90 4.67
C LEU A 85 2.47 -5.37 5.91
N HIS A 86 1.76 -4.66 6.79
CA HIS A 86 2.28 -3.90 7.93
C HIS A 86 3.13 -4.70 8.94
N LYS A 87 3.08 -6.04 8.90
CA LYS A 87 3.86 -6.88 9.84
C LYS A 87 5.31 -7.10 9.40
N THR A 88 5.61 -6.94 8.12
CA THR A 88 6.92 -7.31 7.55
C THR A 88 7.45 -6.32 6.52
N CYS A 89 6.63 -5.38 6.06
CA CYS A 89 7.02 -4.40 5.06
C CYS A 89 6.73 -2.99 5.58
N TYR A 90 7.77 -2.19 5.69
CA TYR A 90 7.72 -0.84 6.23
C TYR A 90 8.17 0.21 5.21
N ASN A 91 8.49 -0.20 3.99
CA ASN A 91 8.93 0.70 2.93
C ASN A 91 7.96 0.63 1.74
N ALA A 92 7.47 1.78 1.29
CA ALA A 92 6.69 1.92 0.08
C ALA A 92 7.35 2.91 -0.88
N ILE A 93 7.42 2.55 -2.16
CA ILE A 93 7.83 3.45 -3.23
C ILE A 93 6.61 3.71 -4.11
N TYR A 94 6.25 4.98 -4.29
CA TYR A 94 5.27 5.41 -5.28
C TYR A 94 6.01 5.76 -6.57
N TYR A 95 5.88 4.90 -7.58
CA TYR A 95 6.53 5.08 -8.88
C TYR A 95 5.79 6.11 -9.72
N ASP A 96 4.48 6.11 -9.66
CA ASP A 96 3.58 7.11 -10.21
C ASP A 96 2.38 7.33 -9.28
N LEU A 97 1.68 8.44 -9.45
CA LEU A 97 0.52 8.82 -8.66
C LEU A 97 -0.67 9.13 -9.56
N SER A 98 -1.88 8.86 -9.06
CA SER A 98 -3.13 9.33 -9.67
C SER A 98 -3.85 10.31 -8.75
N TYR A 99 -4.83 11.05 -9.26
CA TYR A 99 -5.67 11.94 -8.46
C TYR A 99 -6.67 11.23 -7.53
N ASN A 100 -6.68 9.90 -7.49
CA ASN A 100 -7.61 9.10 -6.68
C ASN A 100 -7.16 9.04 -5.21
N GLY A 101 -7.67 9.96 -4.39
CA GLY A 101 -7.34 10.05 -2.97
C GLY A 101 -7.75 8.81 -2.16
N ALA A 102 -8.82 8.12 -2.52
CA ALA A 102 -9.25 6.90 -1.81
C ALA A 102 -8.24 5.76 -2.02
N GLN A 103 -7.79 5.52 -3.25
CA GLN A 103 -6.76 4.53 -3.54
C GLN A 103 -5.41 4.89 -2.90
N TYR A 104 -5.08 6.17 -2.86
CA TYR A 104 -3.88 6.66 -2.19
C TYR A 104 -3.92 6.33 -0.68
N LEU A 105 -4.99 6.71 0.01
CA LEU A 105 -5.16 6.41 1.44
C LEU A 105 -5.13 4.91 1.73
N GLN A 106 -5.83 4.12 0.93
CA GLN A 106 -5.81 2.67 1.06
C GLN A 106 -4.40 2.08 0.90
N SER A 107 -3.59 2.61 -0.03
CA SER A 107 -2.22 2.14 -0.23
C SER A 107 -1.30 2.50 0.95
N LEU A 108 -1.46 3.67 1.56
CA LEU A 108 -0.74 4.06 2.79
C LEU A 108 -1.03 3.08 3.92
N ASP A 109 -2.30 2.71 4.11
CA ASP A 109 -2.75 1.82 5.19
C ASP A 109 -2.26 0.36 5.04
N ARG A 110 -1.66 -0.01 3.90
CA ARG A 110 -1.15 -1.39 3.69
C ARG A 110 0.13 -1.68 4.46
N ILE A 111 0.97 -0.70 4.67
CA ILE A 111 2.22 -0.83 5.43
C ILE A 111 2.17 -0.14 6.80
N HIS A 112 1.21 0.76 7.01
CA HIS A 112 0.95 1.39 8.29
C HIS A 112 -0.51 1.18 8.68
N ARG A 113 -0.75 0.44 9.74
CA ARG A 113 -2.11 0.12 10.21
C ARG A 113 -2.20 0.21 11.72
N VAL A 114 -3.34 0.67 12.22
CA VAL A 114 -3.67 0.64 13.64
C VAL A 114 -3.57 -0.81 14.15
N GLY A 115 -2.77 -1.03 15.19
CA GLY A 115 -2.45 -2.38 15.71
C GLY A 115 -1.20 -3.03 15.09
N GLY A 116 -0.47 -2.30 14.23
CA GLY A 116 0.93 -2.60 13.92
C GLY A 116 1.84 -2.29 15.10
N SER A 117 3.14 -2.57 14.98
CA SER A 117 4.10 -2.18 16.01
C SER A 117 4.17 -0.65 16.07
N GLU A 118 3.87 -0.07 17.24
CA GLU A 118 4.00 1.37 17.48
C GLU A 118 5.47 1.83 17.43
N GLU A 119 6.40 0.88 17.56
CA GLU A 119 7.85 1.13 17.55
C GLU A 119 8.45 1.14 16.13
N GLN A 120 7.70 0.68 15.12
CA GLN A 120 8.20 0.56 13.75
C GLN A 120 7.68 1.65 12.84
N GLU A 121 8.57 2.53 12.40
CA GLU A 121 8.27 3.58 11.44
C GLU A 121 8.06 3.03 10.03
N SER A 122 7.09 3.61 9.31
CA SER A 122 6.84 3.31 7.90
C SER A 122 7.36 4.46 7.03
N TYR A 123 8.09 4.10 5.98
CA TYR A 123 8.74 5.04 5.08
C TYR A 123 8.07 5.04 3.71
N TYR A 124 7.74 6.23 3.22
CA TYR A 124 7.08 6.45 1.93
C TYR A 124 7.98 7.27 1.02
N HIS A 125 8.38 6.70 -0.10
CA HIS A 125 9.26 7.31 -1.09
C HIS A 125 8.45 7.64 -2.35
N PHE A 126 8.44 8.91 -2.75
CA PHE A 126 7.73 9.37 -3.94
C PHE A 126 8.74 9.69 -5.04
N LEU A 127 8.59 9.02 -6.19
CA LEU A 127 9.37 9.33 -7.38
C LEU A 127 8.61 10.34 -8.21
N HIS A 128 9.24 11.42 -8.56
CA HIS A 128 8.68 12.43 -9.45
C HIS A 128 9.77 13.12 -10.26
N TYR A 129 9.42 13.57 -11.44
CA TYR A 129 10.30 14.39 -12.25
C TYR A 129 10.13 15.87 -11.90
N GLU A 130 11.22 16.61 -11.83
CA GLU A 130 11.18 18.05 -11.65
C GLU A 130 10.48 18.72 -12.82
N ASN A 131 9.76 19.82 -12.55
CA ASN A 131 9.01 20.61 -13.54
C ASN A 131 7.92 19.83 -14.29
N THR A 132 7.31 18.84 -13.63
CA THR A 132 6.16 18.08 -14.12
C THR A 132 4.93 18.35 -13.25
N ILE A 133 3.80 17.74 -13.61
CA ILE A 133 2.55 17.79 -12.83
C ILE A 133 2.58 16.90 -11.55
N GLU A 134 3.56 16.01 -11.43
CA GLU A 134 3.58 15.00 -10.36
C GLU A 134 3.65 15.60 -8.94
N PRO A 135 4.46 16.63 -8.65
CA PRO A 135 4.43 17.33 -7.37
C PRO A 135 3.07 17.93 -7.02
N ASP A 136 2.33 18.44 -8.02
CA ASP A 136 0.98 19.00 -7.82
C ASP A 136 -0.03 17.89 -7.49
N ILE A 137 0.12 16.73 -8.11
CA ILE A 137 -0.70 15.54 -7.79
C ILE A 137 -0.49 15.16 -6.33
N LEU A 138 0.75 15.05 -5.87
CA LEU A 138 1.08 14.69 -4.49
C LEU A 138 0.52 15.74 -3.51
N SER A 139 0.71 17.01 -3.75
CA SER A 139 0.16 18.10 -2.93
C SER A 139 -1.37 18.02 -2.82
N ASN A 140 -2.05 17.73 -3.93
CA ASN A 140 -3.50 17.55 -3.97
C ASN A 140 -3.96 16.33 -3.17
N LEU A 141 -3.23 15.21 -3.26
CA LEU A 141 -3.51 13.99 -2.50
C LEU A 141 -3.34 14.21 -1.00
N GLU A 142 -2.29 14.88 -0.55
CA GLU A 142 -2.08 15.22 0.86
C GLU A 142 -3.17 16.15 1.38
N SER A 143 -3.61 17.14 0.60
CA SER A 143 -4.75 17.99 0.94
C SER A 143 -6.05 17.19 1.13
N LYS A 144 -6.33 16.23 0.22
CA LYS A 144 -7.49 15.33 0.33
C LYS A 144 -7.39 14.44 1.56
N LYS A 145 -6.22 13.89 1.85
CA LYS A 145 -5.95 13.08 3.04
C LYS A 145 -6.29 13.86 4.31
N HIS A 146 -5.78 15.07 4.47
CA HIS A 146 -6.09 15.90 5.63
C HIS A 146 -7.58 16.17 5.78
N LYS A 147 -8.28 16.50 4.68
CA LYS A 147 -9.74 16.72 4.73
C LYS A 147 -10.50 15.47 5.17
N MET A 148 -10.12 14.29 4.67
CA MET A 148 -10.78 13.02 5.03
C MET A 148 -10.52 12.67 6.50
N LEU A 149 -9.31 12.85 7.01
CA LEU A 149 -8.98 12.60 8.41
C LEU A 149 -9.75 13.55 9.33
N ASN A 150 -9.82 14.84 9.01
CA ASN A 150 -10.59 15.82 9.79
C ASN A 150 -12.08 15.46 9.86
N ILE A 151 -12.68 14.95 8.77
CA ILE A 151 -14.08 14.51 8.78
C ILE A 151 -14.27 13.31 9.71
N ILE A 152 -13.36 12.34 9.68
CA ILE A 152 -13.41 11.15 10.54
C ILE A 152 -13.29 11.56 12.01
N GLU A 153 -12.33 12.40 12.36
CA GLU A 153 -12.14 12.90 13.73
C GLU A 153 -13.35 13.68 14.23
N THR A 154 -13.93 14.54 13.38
CA THR A 154 -15.13 15.31 13.72
C THR A 154 -16.33 14.41 13.98
N ASN A 155 -16.57 13.41 13.12
CA ASN A 155 -17.66 12.47 13.30
C ASN A 155 -17.48 11.57 14.55
N TYR A 156 -16.24 11.18 14.85
CA TYR A 156 -15.94 10.38 16.05
C TYR A 156 -16.22 11.18 17.34
N ASN A 157 -15.87 12.46 17.36
CA ASN A 157 -16.16 13.34 18.50
C ASN A 157 -17.67 13.54 18.72
N ILE A 158 -18.48 13.65 17.66
CA ILE A 158 -19.93 13.74 17.75
C ILE A 158 -20.52 12.47 18.36
N CYS A 159 -20.11 11.29 17.88
CA CYS A 159 -20.57 10.02 18.45
C CYS A 159 -20.18 9.83 19.92
N SER A 160 -19.02 10.35 20.36
CA SER A 160 -18.61 10.25 21.76
C SER A 160 -19.39 11.19 22.69
N LEU A 161 -19.87 12.30 22.20
CA LEU A 161 -20.72 13.23 22.96
C LEU A 161 -22.11 12.65 23.20
N ASP A 162 -22.72 12.01 22.22
CA ASP A 162 -24.04 11.40 22.34
C ASP A 162 -24.07 10.21 23.33
N MET A 163 -22.95 9.58 23.63
CA MET A 163 -22.87 8.45 24.58
C MET A 163 -22.81 8.89 26.06
N PHE A 164 -22.62 10.18 26.35
CA PHE A 164 -22.51 10.68 27.73
C PHE A 164 -23.75 11.47 28.20
N GLU A 165 -24.75 11.71 27.35
CA GLU A 165 -25.96 12.48 27.72
C GLU A 165 -27.16 11.62 28.21
N GLU A 166 -27.04 10.27 28.29
CA GLU A 166 -28.19 9.40 28.68
C GLU A 166 -28.16 8.90 30.13
N ASN A 167 -27.44 9.50 31.07
CA ASN A 167 -27.48 9.05 32.47
C ASN A 167 -27.53 10.19 33.51
N ASP A 168 -28.45 11.13 33.38
CA ASP A 168 -28.79 12.02 34.47
C ASP A 168 -30.33 12.27 34.54
N ASP A 169 -31.09 11.17 34.67
CA ASP A 169 -32.47 11.24 35.18
C ASP A 169 -32.82 9.91 35.87
N ASP A 170 -32.49 9.85 37.18
CA ASP A 170 -33.31 9.21 38.23
C ASP A 170 -32.82 9.58 39.64
#